data_c6caff34da8f767d54e1b5aa5b8ef7e2
#
_entry.id   c6caff34da8f767d54e1b5aa5b8ef7e2
#
_cell.length_a   1.000
_cell.length_b   1.000
_cell.length_c   1.000
_cell.angle_alpha   90.00
_cell.angle_beta   90.00
_cell.angle_gamma   90.00
#
_symmetry.space_group_name_H-M   'P 1'
#
loop_
_entity.id
_entity.type
_entity.pdbx_description
1 polymer ?
#
loop_
_entity_poly.entity_id
_entity_poly.type
_entity_poly.pdbx_seq_one_letter_code
_entity_poly.pdbx_strand_id
1 'polypeptide(L)'
;DFANKSANFANVTFKVTDGYMEITPVTDEVVVTIEGNHDSKTYDGTEHVVTGYEVTGISNVLYTKDNFSFSGNAEAKRTAVGKTDMGLTAANFKNESANFSNVTFEVTDGYMEITPAGDAVVVTIVGNHDSAVYDGTEHKVTGYTVVSISNKLYKESDFSFSGTAEAKRTEAGTTYMGLTAEDFVNKSANFSNVTF
;
A
#
# COMPACT_ATOMS: atom_id res chain seq x y z
N ASP A 1 39.80 18.68 -51.70
CA ASP A 1 39.77 19.81 -52.65
C ASP A 1 40.05 19.31 -54.06
N PHE A 2 39.21 19.73 -55.02
CA PHE A 2 39.41 19.44 -56.44
C PHE A 2 40.21 20.57 -57.10
N ALA A 3 41.25 20.25 -57.80
CA ALA A 3 42.06 21.24 -58.51
C ALA A 3 42.22 20.86 -59.98
N ASN A 4 42.12 21.83 -60.91
CA ASN A 4 42.41 21.61 -62.31
C ASN A 4 43.94 21.46 -62.53
N LYS A 5 44.34 20.33 -63.07
CA LYS A 5 45.72 20.03 -63.38
C LYS A 5 46.04 20.08 -64.90
N SER A 6 45.03 20.39 -65.72
CA SER A 6 45.18 20.49 -67.14
C SER A 6 45.70 21.87 -67.63
N ALA A 7 46.83 21.93 -68.33
CA ALA A 7 47.28 23.16 -68.92
C ALA A 7 46.44 23.61 -70.13
N ASN A 8 45.59 22.74 -70.68
CA ASN A 8 44.84 22.99 -71.91
C ASN A 8 43.47 23.71 -71.64
N PHE A 9 43.02 23.78 -70.33
CA PHE A 9 41.82 24.39 -69.95
C PHE A 9 42.03 25.41 -68.82
N ALA A 10 41.87 26.69 -69.20
CA ALA A 10 42.10 27.78 -68.23
C ALA A 10 40.98 27.94 -67.23
N ASN A 11 39.72 27.59 -67.59
CA ASN A 11 38.51 27.80 -66.76
C ASN A 11 37.80 26.46 -66.56
N VAL A 12 37.97 25.85 -65.40
CA VAL A 12 37.25 24.64 -64.97
C VAL A 12 36.52 24.90 -63.64
N THR A 13 35.26 24.67 -63.69
CA THR A 13 34.40 24.76 -62.52
C THR A 13 34.01 23.34 -62.09
N PHE A 14 34.26 22.99 -60.83
CA PHE A 14 33.81 21.76 -60.24
C PHE A 14 32.44 22.02 -59.57
N LYS A 15 31.41 21.25 -59.98
CA LYS A 15 30.13 21.17 -59.26
C LYS A 15 30.22 19.91 -58.40
N VAL A 16 30.25 20.10 -57.09
CA VAL A 16 30.39 19.02 -56.13
C VAL A 16 29.10 18.95 -55.32
N THR A 17 28.52 17.77 -55.25
CA THR A 17 27.47 17.45 -54.27
C THR A 17 28.14 16.58 -53.24
N ASP A 18 28.05 17.00 -51.96
CA ASP A 18 28.65 16.27 -50.86
C ASP A 18 27.87 14.97 -50.59
N GLY A 19 28.60 13.92 -50.19
CA GLY A 19 28.03 12.67 -49.75
C GLY A 19 27.82 12.68 -48.23
N TYR A 20 26.81 11.96 -47.76
CA TYR A 20 26.52 11.84 -46.33
C TYR A 20 26.25 10.38 -45.95
N MET A 21 26.40 10.09 -44.68
CA MET A 21 25.96 8.86 -44.04
C MET A 21 24.82 9.21 -43.06
N GLU A 22 23.70 8.57 -43.22
CA GLU A 22 22.55 8.73 -42.33
C GLU A 22 22.26 7.43 -41.62
N ILE A 23 22.01 7.49 -40.31
CA ILE A 23 21.55 6.37 -39.51
C ILE A 23 20.17 6.75 -39.00
N THR A 24 19.15 5.99 -39.39
CA THR A 24 17.78 6.20 -38.96
C THR A 24 17.46 5.40 -37.68
N PRO A 25 16.56 5.89 -36.83
CA PRO A 25 16.14 5.15 -35.65
C PRO A 25 15.49 3.81 -35.98
N VAL A 26 15.56 2.87 -35.04
CA VAL A 26 14.76 1.64 -35.02
C VAL A 26 13.30 2.02 -34.85
N THR A 27 12.42 1.54 -35.74
CA THR A 27 10.97 1.78 -35.73
C THR A 27 10.15 0.62 -35.19
N ASP A 28 10.77 -0.58 -35.16
CA ASP A 28 10.16 -1.76 -34.51
C ASP A 28 9.89 -1.46 -33.04
N GLU A 29 8.76 -1.95 -32.54
CA GLU A 29 8.36 -1.72 -31.16
C GLU A 29 9.34 -2.35 -30.17
N VAL A 30 9.79 -1.57 -29.22
CA VAL A 30 10.52 -2.04 -28.04
C VAL A 30 9.58 -2.02 -26.85
N VAL A 31 9.32 -3.19 -26.27
CA VAL A 31 8.54 -3.33 -25.05
C VAL A 31 9.49 -3.45 -23.86
N VAL A 32 9.28 -2.60 -22.87
CA VAL A 32 9.96 -2.62 -21.56
C VAL A 32 8.96 -3.02 -20.50
N THR A 33 9.15 -4.19 -19.89
CA THR A 33 8.29 -4.70 -18.82
C THR A 33 8.87 -4.31 -17.47
N ILE A 34 8.03 -3.69 -16.64
CA ILE A 34 8.39 -3.14 -15.32
C ILE A 34 7.43 -3.68 -14.29
N GLU A 35 7.98 -4.10 -13.16
CA GLU A 35 7.21 -4.57 -12.00
C GLU A 35 7.59 -3.77 -10.75
N GLY A 36 6.62 -3.09 -10.13
CA GLY A 36 6.79 -2.42 -8.86
C GLY A 36 6.98 -3.43 -7.73
N ASN A 37 7.89 -3.14 -6.82
CA ASN A 37 8.15 -4.00 -5.68
C ASN A 37 6.90 -4.11 -4.79
N HIS A 38 6.69 -5.26 -4.17
CA HIS A 38 5.59 -5.49 -3.25
C HIS A 38 6.03 -6.26 -2.01
N ASP A 39 5.34 -6.03 -0.90
CA ASP A 39 5.56 -6.76 0.34
C ASP A 39 4.25 -6.90 1.12
N SER A 40 4.19 -7.90 2.01
CA SER A 40 3.06 -8.16 2.90
C SER A 40 3.58 -8.42 4.31
N LYS A 41 2.98 -7.73 5.30
CA LYS A 41 3.31 -7.87 6.72
C LYS A 41 2.05 -8.09 7.54
N THR A 42 2.19 -8.76 8.67
CA THR A 42 1.13 -8.85 9.67
C THR A 42 1.11 -7.56 10.50
N TYR A 43 -0.07 -7.09 10.85
CA TYR A 43 -0.25 -5.89 11.68
C TYR A 43 0.52 -5.99 13.00
N ASP A 44 1.38 -5.01 13.23
CA ASP A 44 2.21 -4.85 14.44
C ASP A 44 2.14 -3.43 15.05
N GLY A 45 1.27 -2.57 14.48
CA GLY A 45 1.09 -1.19 14.90
C GLY A 45 2.14 -0.22 14.36
N THR A 46 3.11 -0.68 13.54
CA THR A 46 4.15 0.16 12.92
C THR A 46 3.88 0.44 11.45
N GLU A 47 4.49 1.50 10.91
CA GLU A 47 4.45 1.77 9.47
C GLU A 47 5.47 0.87 8.75
N HIS A 48 5.00 0.14 7.74
CA HIS A 48 5.82 -0.62 6.80
C HIS A 48 5.87 0.09 5.46
N VAL A 49 7.04 0.03 4.82
CA VAL A 49 7.34 0.71 3.56
C VAL A 49 7.97 -0.27 2.58
N VAL A 50 7.54 -0.22 1.33
CA VAL A 50 8.20 -0.90 0.21
C VAL A 50 8.52 0.14 -0.86
N THR A 51 9.70 0.04 -1.48
CA THR A 51 10.19 1.01 -2.45
C THR A 51 10.79 0.35 -3.67
N GLY A 52 10.80 1.08 -4.79
CA GLY A 52 11.48 0.68 -6.02
C GLY A 52 10.63 -0.17 -6.95
N TYR A 53 11.26 -0.51 -8.07
CA TYR A 53 10.71 -1.36 -9.13
C TYR A 53 11.83 -2.17 -9.78
N GLU A 54 11.46 -3.23 -10.48
CA GLU A 54 12.36 -4.03 -11.30
C GLU A 54 12.00 -3.92 -12.79
N VAL A 55 13.00 -3.94 -13.66
CA VAL A 55 12.81 -4.13 -15.09
C VAL A 55 12.97 -5.62 -15.37
N THR A 56 11.85 -6.29 -15.61
CA THR A 56 11.78 -7.74 -15.76
C THR A 56 11.99 -8.21 -17.19
N GLY A 57 11.82 -7.30 -18.19
CA GLY A 57 12.05 -7.61 -19.57
C GLY A 57 12.29 -6.38 -20.45
N ILE A 58 13.11 -6.56 -21.50
CA ILE A 58 13.29 -5.61 -22.59
C ILE A 58 13.36 -6.43 -23.89
N SER A 59 12.45 -6.16 -24.82
CA SER A 59 12.31 -6.97 -26.03
C SER A 59 13.46 -6.81 -27.06
N ASN A 60 14.25 -5.73 -26.96
CA ASN A 60 15.37 -5.47 -27.87
C ASN A 60 16.69 -5.40 -27.09
N VAL A 61 17.65 -6.22 -27.47
CA VAL A 61 18.96 -6.35 -26.77
C VAL A 61 19.85 -5.10 -26.85
N LEU A 62 19.57 -4.19 -27.75
CA LEU A 62 20.29 -2.91 -27.89
C LEU A 62 19.68 -1.79 -27.05
N TYR A 63 18.45 -2.00 -26.54
CA TYR A 63 17.80 -1.07 -25.61
C TYR A 63 18.11 -1.50 -24.17
N THR A 64 18.56 -0.57 -23.34
CA THR A 64 18.99 -0.85 -21.97
C THR A 64 18.28 0.07 -20.95
N LYS A 65 18.47 -0.19 -19.68
CA LYS A 65 17.94 0.66 -18.59
C LYS A 65 18.43 2.13 -18.67
N ASP A 66 19.57 2.37 -19.32
CA ASP A 66 20.13 3.72 -19.50
C ASP A 66 19.43 4.52 -20.63
N ASN A 67 18.56 3.87 -21.40
CA ASN A 67 17.87 4.48 -22.52
C ASN A 67 16.52 5.10 -22.14
N PHE A 68 16.10 5.02 -20.88
CA PHE A 68 14.88 5.66 -20.39
C PHE A 68 15.08 6.28 -19.02
N SER A 69 14.22 7.21 -18.66
CA SER A 69 14.18 7.84 -17.34
C SER A 69 12.91 7.44 -16.60
N PHE A 70 13.01 7.47 -15.26
CA PHE A 70 11.88 7.34 -14.34
C PHE A 70 11.61 8.69 -13.66
N SER A 71 10.34 9.08 -13.59
CA SER A 71 9.87 10.25 -12.86
C SER A 71 8.69 9.87 -11.97
N GLY A 72 8.81 10.12 -10.68
CA GLY A 72 7.77 9.80 -9.72
C GLY A 72 8.34 9.29 -8.39
N ASN A 73 7.47 8.74 -7.57
CA ASN A 73 7.83 8.11 -6.30
C ASN A 73 7.40 6.64 -6.34
N ALA A 74 8.36 5.72 -6.47
CA ALA A 74 8.10 4.29 -6.38
C ALA A 74 8.11 3.88 -4.90
N GLU A 75 7.06 4.24 -4.17
CA GLU A 75 6.92 3.95 -2.73
C GLU A 75 5.46 3.66 -2.38
N ALA A 76 5.24 2.61 -1.61
CA ALA A 76 3.99 2.35 -0.91
C ALA A 76 4.26 2.14 0.57
N LYS A 77 3.40 2.74 1.42
CA LYS A 77 3.51 2.63 2.88
C LYS A 77 2.15 2.44 3.53
N ARG A 78 2.13 1.67 4.61
CA ARG A 78 0.91 1.35 5.32
C ARG A 78 1.17 0.93 6.77
N THR A 79 0.23 1.30 7.68
CA THR A 79 0.26 0.91 9.09
C THR A 79 -0.88 -0.03 9.43
N ALA A 80 -2.11 0.27 9.00
CA ALA A 80 -3.31 -0.52 9.31
C ALA A 80 -3.59 -1.57 8.23
N VAL A 81 -4.39 -2.58 8.56
CA VAL A 81 -4.82 -3.63 7.63
C VAL A 81 -5.38 -3.09 6.33
N GLY A 82 -5.00 -3.73 5.23
CA GLY A 82 -5.37 -3.42 3.85
C GLY A 82 -4.15 -3.24 2.94
N LYS A 83 -4.38 -2.71 1.75
CA LYS A 83 -3.40 -2.56 0.67
C LYS A 83 -3.23 -1.09 0.30
N THR A 84 -2.00 -0.68 0.01
CA THR A 84 -1.66 0.62 -0.58
C THR A 84 -0.78 0.38 -1.79
N ASP A 85 -1.22 0.83 -2.96
CA ASP A 85 -0.46 0.73 -4.20
C ASP A 85 0.54 1.90 -4.31
N MET A 86 1.64 1.71 -5.06
CA MET A 86 2.65 2.76 -5.30
C MET A 86 2.14 3.84 -6.26
N GLY A 87 1.21 3.48 -7.15
CA GLY A 87 0.72 4.34 -8.21
C GLY A 87 1.64 4.39 -9.43
N LEU A 88 2.45 3.35 -9.66
CA LEU A 88 3.29 3.24 -10.84
C LEU A 88 2.46 3.00 -12.10
N THR A 89 2.76 3.77 -13.14
CA THR A 89 2.13 3.67 -14.45
C THR A 89 3.16 3.86 -15.56
N ALA A 90 2.82 3.52 -16.80
CA ALA A 90 3.67 3.78 -17.96
C ALA A 90 4.07 5.26 -18.11
N ALA A 91 3.23 6.21 -17.65
CA ALA A 91 3.51 7.64 -17.70
C ALA A 91 4.68 8.09 -16.81
N ASN A 92 5.11 7.25 -15.86
CA ASN A 92 6.28 7.52 -15.04
C ASN A 92 7.61 7.25 -15.77
N PHE A 93 7.57 6.58 -16.92
CA PHE A 93 8.74 6.17 -17.68
C PHE A 93 8.78 6.88 -19.02
N LYS A 94 9.96 7.33 -19.42
CA LYS A 94 10.14 8.08 -20.66
C LYS A 94 11.36 7.58 -21.43
N ASN A 95 11.17 7.25 -22.72
CA ASN A 95 12.29 6.96 -23.60
C ASN A 95 13.14 8.21 -23.81
N GLU A 96 14.43 8.10 -23.56
CA GLU A 96 15.43 9.16 -23.76
C GLU A 96 16.37 8.86 -24.94
N SER A 97 16.23 7.69 -25.58
CA SER A 97 17.09 7.28 -26.70
C SER A 97 16.55 7.76 -28.04
N ALA A 98 17.35 8.53 -28.76
CA ALA A 98 17.06 8.92 -30.13
C ALA A 98 17.18 7.75 -31.14
N ASN A 99 17.82 6.64 -30.75
CA ASN A 99 18.01 5.47 -31.61
C ASN A 99 16.78 4.57 -31.73
N PHE A 100 15.77 4.79 -30.89
CA PHE A 100 14.51 4.00 -30.83
C PHE A 100 13.33 4.95 -30.82
N SER A 101 12.51 4.92 -31.86
CA SER A 101 11.38 5.84 -32.01
C SER A 101 10.06 5.28 -31.49
N ASN A 102 9.98 3.98 -31.21
CA ASN A 102 8.77 3.31 -30.79
C ASN A 102 9.07 2.43 -29.55
N VAL A 103 8.83 2.98 -28.34
CA VAL A 103 9.08 2.30 -27.07
C VAL A 103 7.82 2.34 -26.23
N THR A 104 7.39 1.16 -25.76
CA THR A 104 6.22 0.97 -24.89
C THR A 104 6.69 0.46 -23.52
N PHE A 105 6.13 1.03 -22.45
CA PHE A 105 6.35 0.58 -21.08
C PHE A 105 5.10 -0.16 -20.59
N GLU A 106 5.26 -1.46 -20.29
CA GLU A 106 4.25 -2.29 -19.63
C GLU A 106 4.56 -2.32 -18.13
N VAL A 107 3.68 -1.71 -17.33
CA VAL A 107 3.93 -1.52 -15.91
C VAL A 107 2.89 -2.26 -15.08
N THR A 108 3.37 -3.15 -14.21
CA THR A 108 2.61 -3.72 -13.10
C THR A 108 2.93 -2.93 -11.84
N ASP A 109 1.91 -2.38 -11.19
CA ASP A 109 2.11 -1.56 -9.99
C ASP A 109 2.55 -2.38 -8.78
N GLY A 110 3.40 -1.80 -7.95
CA GLY A 110 3.81 -2.35 -6.67
C GLY A 110 2.87 -1.97 -5.52
N TYR A 111 3.00 -2.64 -4.38
CA TYR A 111 2.14 -2.36 -3.23
C TYR A 111 2.74 -2.78 -1.88
N MET A 112 2.23 -2.14 -0.81
CA MET A 112 2.38 -2.60 0.57
C MET A 112 1.05 -3.12 1.09
N GLU A 113 1.03 -4.35 1.61
CA GLU A 113 -0.13 -4.96 2.24
C GLU A 113 0.10 -5.20 3.73
N ILE A 114 -0.89 -4.89 4.56
CA ILE A 114 -0.92 -5.29 5.97
C ILE A 114 -2.09 -6.26 6.17
N THR A 115 -1.77 -7.45 6.66
CA THR A 115 -2.75 -8.49 7.02
C THR A 115 -3.11 -8.40 8.51
N PRO A 116 -4.30 -8.87 8.94
CA PRO A 116 -4.70 -8.83 10.33
C PRO A 116 -3.76 -9.64 11.24
N ALA A 117 -3.55 -9.14 12.46
CA ALA A 117 -2.94 -9.94 13.52
C ALA A 117 -3.87 -11.11 13.89
N GLY A 118 -3.33 -12.34 13.81
CA GLY A 118 -4.06 -13.58 14.08
C GLY A 118 -3.96 -14.07 15.53
N ASP A 119 -3.05 -13.50 16.31
CA ASP A 119 -2.89 -13.86 17.72
C ASP A 119 -4.17 -13.54 18.50
N ALA A 120 -4.52 -14.43 19.44
CA ALA A 120 -5.73 -14.25 20.23
C ALA A 120 -5.64 -13.01 21.14
N VAL A 121 -6.61 -12.15 21.02
CA VAL A 121 -6.84 -11.01 21.94
C VAL A 121 -7.96 -11.38 22.88
N VAL A 122 -7.68 -11.39 24.19
CA VAL A 122 -8.67 -11.61 25.23
C VAL A 122 -8.94 -10.30 25.94
N VAL A 123 -10.20 -9.89 25.93
CA VAL A 123 -10.70 -8.73 26.66
C VAL A 123 -11.51 -9.23 27.85
N THR A 124 -11.02 -8.97 29.06
CA THR A 124 -11.73 -9.35 30.30
C THR A 124 -12.57 -8.20 30.78
N ILE A 125 -13.86 -8.45 30.90
CA ILE A 125 -14.87 -7.45 31.29
C ILE A 125 -15.63 -7.94 32.52
N VAL A 126 -15.89 -7.01 33.44
CA VAL A 126 -16.70 -7.28 34.67
C VAL A 126 -17.80 -6.25 34.74
N GLY A 127 -19.04 -6.72 34.90
CA GLY A 127 -20.18 -5.86 35.20
C GLY A 127 -19.99 -5.20 36.57
N ASN A 128 -20.33 -3.93 36.68
CA ASN A 128 -20.27 -3.22 37.96
C ASN A 128 -21.25 -3.86 38.95
N HIS A 129 -20.93 -3.86 40.22
CA HIS A 129 -21.77 -4.38 41.31
C HIS A 129 -21.84 -3.39 42.45
N ASP A 130 -22.94 -3.43 43.18
CA ASP A 130 -23.18 -2.63 44.35
C ASP A 130 -24.06 -3.42 45.32
N SER A 131 -24.12 -2.99 46.58
CA SER A 131 -24.98 -3.54 47.61
C SER A 131 -25.53 -2.44 48.51
N ALA A 132 -26.79 -2.55 48.85
CA ALA A 132 -27.49 -1.62 49.75
C ALA A 132 -28.30 -2.38 50.79
N VAL A 133 -28.58 -1.72 51.92
CA VAL A 133 -29.49 -2.23 52.93
C VAL A 133 -30.92 -1.87 52.49
N TYR A 134 -31.88 -2.80 52.73
CA TYR A 134 -33.28 -2.57 52.39
C TYR A 134 -33.81 -1.32 53.09
N ASP A 135 -34.34 -0.39 52.30
CA ASP A 135 -34.95 0.88 52.76
C ASP A 135 -36.30 1.16 52.08
N GLY A 136 -36.85 0.18 51.35
CA GLY A 136 -38.11 0.29 50.62
C GLY A 136 -38.01 1.04 49.29
N THR A 137 -36.82 1.44 48.85
CA THR A 137 -36.61 2.13 47.58
C THR A 137 -35.91 1.24 46.54
N GLU A 138 -35.99 1.60 45.23
CA GLU A 138 -35.27 0.92 44.18
C GLU A 138 -33.77 1.35 44.17
N HIS A 139 -32.89 0.38 44.30
CA HIS A 139 -31.44 0.53 44.12
C HIS A 139 -31.03 0.02 42.74
N LYS A 140 -30.05 0.70 42.12
CA LYS A 140 -29.61 0.45 40.74
C LYS A 140 -28.12 0.56 40.64
N VAL A 141 -27.51 -0.37 39.89
CA VAL A 141 -26.12 -0.32 39.46
C VAL A 141 -26.03 -0.42 37.94
N THR A 142 -25.11 0.35 37.32
CA THR A 142 -24.98 0.42 35.85
C THR A 142 -23.52 0.33 35.43
N GLY A 143 -23.31 -0.09 34.19
CA GLY A 143 -22.03 -0.09 33.54
C GLY A 143 -21.21 -1.37 33.78
N TYR A 144 -20.07 -1.39 33.16
CA TYR A 144 -19.05 -2.45 33.25
C TYR A 144 -17.65 -1.83 33.30
N THR A 145 -16.68 -2.63 33.69
CA THR A 145 -15.27 -2.26 33.71
C THR A 145 -14.46 -3.23 32.85
N VAL A 146 -13.60 -2.71 31.97
CA VAL A 146 -12.59 -3.50 31.27
C VAL A 146 -11.43 -3.72 32.21
N VAL A 147 -11.26 -4.95 32.68
CA VAL A 147 -10.22 -5.31 33.65
C VAL A 147 -8.86 -5.49 32.98
N SER A 148 -8.86 -6.10 31.81
CA SER A 148 -7.61 -6.32 31.05
C SER A 148 -7.87 -6.54 29.57
N ILE A 149 -6.86 -6.19 28.77
CA ILE A 149 -6.75 -6.50 27.36
C ILE A 149 -5.39 -7.14 27.14
N SER A 150 -5.34 -8.37 26.61
CA SER A 150 -4.10 -9.15 26.49
C SER A 150 -3.10 -8.58 25.48
N ASN A 151 -3.56 -7.80 24.49
CA ASN A 151 -2.71 -7.17 23.47
C ASN A 151 -2.70 -5.66 23.64
N LYS A 152 -1.51 -5.06 23.76
CA LYS A 152 -1.33 -3.61 23.98
C LYS A 152 -1.77 -2.72 22.82
N LEU A 153 -1.84 -3.27 21.61
CA LEU A 153 -2.27 -2.55 20.40
C LEU A 153 -3.79 -2.50 20.28
N TYR A 154 -4.51 -3.43 20.92
CA TYR A 154 -5.97 -3.44 20.98
C TYR A 154 -6.45 -2.52 22.10
N LYS A 155 -7.44 -1.67 21.82
CA LYS A 155 -7.96 -0.65 22.74
C LYS A 155 -9.46 -0.83 22.97
N GLU A 156 -9.99 -0.20 24.00
CA GLU A 156 -11.45 -0.17 24.27
C GLU A 156 -12.24 0.47 23.12
N SER A 157 -11.64 1.36 22.35
CA SER A 157 -12.23 1.95 21.14
C SER A 157 -12.37 0.96 19.97
N ASP A 158 -11.69 -0.20 20.04
CA ASP A 158 -11.69 -1.21 18.99
C ASP A 158 -12.86 -2.19 19.06
N PHE A 159 -13.71 -2.07 20.09
CA PHE A 159 -14.95 -2.84 20.19
C PHE A 159 -16.15 -1.96 20.56
N SER A 160 -17.34 -2.49 20.39
CA SER A 160 -18.57 -1.85 20.79
C SER A 160 -19.35 -2.75 21.74
N PHE A 161 -20.13 -2.11 22.62
CA PHE A 161 -21.09 -2.75 23.49
C PHE A 161 -22.52 -2.45 22.98
N SER A 162 -23.37 -3.47 22.90
CA SER A 162 -24.75 -3.35 22.42
C SER A 162 -25.82 -3.83 23.41
N GLY A 163 -25.40 -4.30 24.60
CA GLY A 163 -26.29 -4.79 25.64
C GLY A 163 -26.83 -3.68 26.57
N THR A 164 -27.47 -4.13 27.66
CA THR A 164 -27.90 -3.28 28.76
C THR A 164 -27.11 -3.64 30.03
N ALA A 165 -26.15 -2.81 30.38
CA ALA A 165 -25.37 -3.01 31.61
C ALA A 165 -26.10 -2.34 32.80
N GLU A 166 -27.19 -2.95 33.26
CA GLU A 166 -28.00 -2.43 34.36
C GLU A 166 -28.59 -3.58 35.18
N ALA A 167 -28.46 -3.48 36.47
CA ALA A 167 -29.25 -4.28 37.42
C ALA A 167 -29.93 -3.38 38.43
N LYS A 168 -31.22 -3.66 38.75
CA LYS A 168 -32.02 -2.90 39.72
C LYS A 168 -32.88 -3.82 40.53
N ARG A 169 -33.13 -3.42 41.80
CA ARG A 169 -33.90 -4.19 42.75
C ARG A 169 -34.41 -3.33 43.91
N THR A 170 -35.62 -3.65 44.36
CA THR A 170 -36.22 -3.05 45.55
C THR A 170 -36.17 -3.99 46.73
N GLU A 171 -36.55 -5.28 46.53
CA GLU A 171 -36.65 -6.27 47.60
C GLU A 171 -35.31 -6.95 47.90
N ALA A 172 -35.14 -7.51 49.08
CA ALA A 172 -33.94 -8.27 49.46
C ALA A 172 -33.66 -9.43 48.50
N GLY A 173 -32.39 -9.60 48.07
CA GLY A 173 -31.93 -10.63 47.11
C GLY A 173 -30.91 -10.08 46.14
N THR A 174 -30.66 -10.81 45.01
CA THR A 174 -29.71 -10.44 43.98
C THR A 174 -30.36 -10.40 42.61
N THR A 175 -30.06 -9.37 41.81
CA THR A 175 -30.42 -9.26 40.39
C THR A 175 -29.15 -9.07 39.61
N TYR A 176 -28.94 -9.88 38.59
CA TYR A 176 -27.79 -9.79 37.67
C TYR A 176 -28.13 -8.91 36.46
N MET A 177 -27.12 -8.25 35.88
CA MET A 177 -27.26 -7.44 34.65
C MET A 177 -27.55 -8.29 33.41
N GLY A 178 -27.14 -9.56 33.41
CA GLY A 178 -27.26 -10.46 32.24
C GLY A 178 -26.23 -10.21 31.19
N LEU A 179 -25.08 -9.58 31.50
CA LEU A 179 -23.99 -9.35 30.54
C LEU A 179 -23.42 -10.68 30.07
N THR A 180 -23.20 -10.76 28.75
CA THR A 180 -22.57 -11.91 28.06
C THR A 180 -21.49 -11.42 27.11
N ALA A 181 -20.63 -12.31 26.66
CA ALA A 181 -19.60 -11.99 25.64
C ALA A 181 -20.23 -11.52 24.31
N GLU A 182 -21.45 -11.97 24.00
CA GLU A 182 -22.19 -11.62 22.77
C GLU A 182 -22.65 -10.16 22.73
N ASP A 183 -22.67 -9.47 23.88
CA ASP A 183 -22.99 -8.04 23.95
C ASP A 183 -21.83 -7.15 23.44
N PHE A 184 -20.63 -7.75 23.23
CA PHE A 184 -19.43 -7.06 22.82
C PHE A 184 -19.00 -7.51 21.41
N VAL A 185 -18.67 -6.54 20.55
CA VAL A 185 -18.33 -6.80 19.14
C VAL A 185 -17.04 -6.11 18.76
N ASN A 186 -16.05 -6.91 18.27
CA ASN A 186 -14.83 -6.34 17.69
C ASN A 186 -15.16 -5.48 16.46
N LYS A 187 -14.61 -4.27 16.41
CA LYS A 187 -14.72 -3.31 15.29
C LYS A 187 -13.40 -3.09 14.56
N SER A 188 -12.30 -3.58 15.12
CA SER A 188 -10.98 -3.40 14.53
C SER A 188 -10.72 -4.40 13.43
N ALA A 189 -10.43 -3.92 12.21
CA ALA A 189 -9.98 -4.76 11.12
C ALA A 189 -8.55 -5.30 11.35
N ASN A 190 -7.79 -4.68 12.26
CA ASN A 190 -6.40 -5.03 12.52
C ASN A 190 -6.23 -6.35 13.31
N PHE A 191 -7.31 -6.86 13.91
CA PHE A 191 -7.29 -8.08 14.72
C PHE A 191 -8.41 -9.03 14.27
N SER A 192 -8.04 -10.24 13.88
CA SER A 192 -8.99 -11.24 13.37
C SER A 192 -9.50 -12.21 14.45
N ASN A 193 -8.87 -12.25 15.62
CA ASN A 193 -9.17 -13.22 16.67
C ASN A 193 -9.31 -12.51 18.03
N VAL A 194 -10.53 -12.01 18.33
CA VAL A 194 -10.83 -11.28 19.56
C VAL A 194 -11.95 -12.01 20.33
N THR A 195 -11.72 -12.22 21.61
CA THR A 195 -12.67 -12.85 22.54
C THR A 195 -12.96 -11.93 23.73
N PHE A 196 -14.22 -11.95 24.15
CA PHE A 196 -14.71 -11.21 25.32
C PHE A 196 -15.15 -12.18 26.41
#